data_7e4150fd0c0279e7e4b3114aa04418ae
#
_entry.id   7e4150fd0c0279e7e4b3114aa04418ae
#
_cell.length_a   1.000
_cell.length_b   1.000
_cell.length_c   1.000
_cell.angle_alpha   90.00
_cell.angle_beta   90.00
_cell.angle_gamma   90.00
#
_symmetry.space_group_name_H-M   'P 1'
#
loop_
_entity.id
_entity.type
_entity.pdbx_description
1 polymer ?
#
loop_
_entity_poly.entity_id
_entity_poly.type
_entity_poly.pdbx_seq_one_letter_code
_entity_poly.pdbx_strand_id
1 'polypeptide(L)'
;MSTLETNSIGKYNGNNVSIDDALRFKNYTTTQRDALTSVAGDTIFNTTTSKVEYYDGSAWQETGGVDAFSIEYLIIAGGGGASSHDDTSHGAGGAGGYLCNVSGENSGGNTSAQPTLFIPKSTNLQVTIGAGGGPNTAGTKSEFTSIMSIGGGTPRVATYNSAGSAGSPNGRTSGGPTSAITNNIAGQGSASGRGFTTNGAGGAGGAGAAGS
;
A
#
# COMPACT_ATOMS: atom_id res chain seq x y z
N MET A 1 -7.54 -38.74 -36.64
CA MET A 1 -6.81 -37.51 -36.25
C MET A 1 -5.74 -37.25 -37.28
N SER A 2 -5.66 -36.07 -37.85
CA SER A 2 -4.57 -35.68 -38.73
C SER A 2 -3.40 -35.20 -37.90
N THR A 3 -2.23 -35.80 -38.10
CA THR A 3 -1.00 -35.36 -37.43
C THR A 3 -0.15 -34.63 -38.47
N LEU A 4 0.25 -33.40 -38.20
CA LEU A 4 1.24 -32.68 -38.99
C LEU A 4 2.61 -32.95 -38.39
N GLU A 5 3.42 -33.75 -39.10
CA GLU A 5 4.83 -33.94 -38.75
C GLU A 5 5.68 -33.04 -39.66
N THR A 6 6.30 -32.01 -39.07
CA THR A 6 7.17 -31.09 -39.81
C THR A 6 8.34 -30.67 -38.96
N ASN A 7 9.49 -30.49 -39.58
CA ASN A 7 10.68 -29.96 -38.92
C ASN A 7 10.67 -28.42 -38.79
N SER A 8 9.73 -27.77 -39.49
CA SER A 8 9.57 -26.32 -39.38
C SER A 8 8.14 -25.91 -39.72
N ILE A 9 7.64 -24.89 -39.03
CA ILE A 9 6.40 -24.21 -39.37
C ILE A 9 6.78 -22.83 -39.91
N GLY A 10 6.61 -22.66 -41.22
CA GLY A 10 6.88 -21.38 -41.90
C GLY A 10 5.64 -20.51 -41.94
N LYS A 11 5.84 -19.18 -42.05
CA LYS A 11 4.74 -18.26 -42.27
C LYS A 11 4.13 -18.44 -43.66
N TYR A 12 2.80 -18.41 -43.75
CA TYR A 12 2.06 -18.25 -44.96
C TYR A 12 1.30 -16.91 -44.93
N ASN A 13 1.72 -15.99 -45.77
CA ASN A 13 1.05 -14.66 -45.95
C ASN A 13 0.88 -13.77 -44.72
N GLY A 14 1.67 -13.93 -43.66
CA GLY A 14 1.59 -13.14 -42.44
C GLY A 14 2.90 -13.14 -41.63
N ASN A 15 2.95 -12.34 -40.60
CA ASN A 15 4.11 -12.26 -39.70
C ASN A 15 4.07 -13.25 -38.53
N ASN A 16 2.90 -13.87 -38.27
CA ASN A 16 2.67 -14.74 -37.13
C ASN A 16 1.96 -16.03 -37.55
N VAL A 17 2.18 -17.11 -36.84
CA VAL A 17 1.36 -18.32 -36.88
C VAL A 17 0.20 -18.14 -35.89
N SER A 18 -1.04 -18.27 -36.39
CA SER A 18 -2.23 -18.32 -35.53
C SER A 18 -2.54 -19.77 -35.17
N ILE A 19 -2.82 -20.00 -33.89
CA ILE A 19 -3.26 -21.29 -33.36
C ILE A 19 -4.63 -21.07 -32.74
N ASP A 20 -5.67 -21.68 -33.32
CA ASP A 20 -7.07 -21.46 -32.93
C ASP A 20 -7.43 -22.12 -31.59
N ASP A 21 -6.64 -23.11 -31.18
CA ASP A 21 -6.74 -23.81 -29.89
C ASP A 21 -5.52 -23.53 -28.98
N ALA A 22 -5.33 -24.36 -27.99
CA ALA A 22 -4.21 -24.24 -27.08
C ALA A 22 -2.91 -24.76 -27.67
N LEU A 23 -1.82 -24.01 -27.56
CA LEU A 23 -0.46 -24.49 -27.81
C LEU A 23 0.02 -25.28 -26.59
N ARG A 24 0.44 -26.54 -26.79
CA ARG A 24 1.04 -27.35 -25.74
C ARG A 24 2.56 -27.41 -25.94
N PHE A 25 3.30 -26.90 -25.00
CA PHE A 25 4.75 -27.10 -24.95
C PHE A 25 5.09 -28.51 -24.47
N LYS A 26 6.26 -29.01 -24.87
CA LYS A 26 6.75 -30.30 -24.39
C LYS A 26 7.05 -30.21 -22.89
N ASN A 27 6.64 -31.24 -22.17
CA ASN A 27 6.79 -31.33 -20.72
C ASN A 27 8.15 -31.91 -20.34
N TYR A 28 8.86 -31.27 -19.44
CA TYR A 28 10.11 -31.73 -18.84
C TYR A 28 10.10 -31.49 -17.34
N THR A 29 10.73 -32.37 -16.58
CA THR A 29 11.13 -32.04 -15.21
C THR A 29 12.35 -31.12 -15.24
N THR A 30 12.67 -30.45 -14.13
CA THR A 30 13.89 -29.63 -14.02
C THR A 30 15.14 -30.43 -14.41
N THR A 31 15.29 -31.67 -13.93
CA THR A 31 16.43 -32.52 -14.26
C THR A 31 16.51 -32.85 -15.75
N GLN A 32 15.36 -33.13 -16.41
CA GLN A 32 15.31 -33.39 -17.84
C GLN A 32 15.61 -32.15 -18.66
N ARG A 33 15.10 -31.00 -18.24
CA ARG A 33 15.38 -29.67 -18.83
C ARG A 33 16.89 -29.38 -18.82
N ASP A 34 17.55 -29.60 -17.68
CA ASP A 34 18.97 -29.31 -17.51
C ASP A 34 19.88 -30.23 -18.34
N ALA A 35 19.35 -31.36 -18.78
CA ALA A 35 20.04 -32.30 -19.71
C ALA A 35 19.85 -31.96 -21.19
N LEU A 36 19.06 -30.92 -21.53
CA LEU A 36 18.85 -30.53 -22.93
C LEU A 36 20.06 -29.76 -23.47
N THR A 37 20.36 -30.01 -24.76
CA THR A 37 21.24 -29.11 -25.52
C THR A 37 20.40 -27.92 -26.01
N SER A 38 20.28 -26.90 -25.18
CA SER A 38 19.33 -25.79 -25.42
C SER A 38 19.97 -24.69 -26.25
N VAL A 39 19.15 -24.05 -27.08
CA VAL A 39 19.49 -22.84 -27.82
C VAL A 39 18.54 -21.70 -27.42
N ALA A 40 19.00 -20.45 -27.56
CA ALA A 40 18.19 -19.30 -27.22
C ALA A 40 16.83 -19.33 -27.95
N GLY A 41 15.74 -19.18 -27.20
CA GLY A 41 14.38 -19.25 -27.68
C GLY A 41 13.69 -20.59 -27.47
N ASP A 42 14.40 -21.67 -27.10
CA ASP A 42 13.75 -22.91 -26.72
C ASP A 42 12.75 -22.68 -25.60
N THR A 43 11.55 -23.23 -25.72
CA THR A 43 10.47 -23.05 -24.76
C THR A 43 9.85 -24.38 -24.37
N ILE A 44 9.65 -24.62 -23.10
CA ILE A 44 9.12 -25.86 -22.52
C ILE A 44 8.09 -25.56 -21.42
N PHE A 45 7.35 -26.59 -20.99
CA PHE A 45 6.63 -26.59 -19.74
C PHE A 45 7.39 -27.44 -18.70
N ASN A 46 7.89 -26.81 -17.64
CA ASN A 46 8.58 -27.50 -16.55
C ASN A 46 7.54 -28.05 -15.56
N THR A 47 7.44 -29.37 -15.48
CA THR A 47 6.47 -30.05 -14.60
C THR A 47 6.86 -30.02 -13.13
N THR A 48 8.12 -29.78 -12.79
CA THR A 48 8.58 -29.64 -11.42
C THR A 48 8.17 -28.29 -10.84
N THR A 49 8.29 -27.21 -11.61
CA THR A 49 7.92 -25.84 -11.20
C THR A 49 6.48 -25.48 -11.58
N SER A 50 5.84 -26.29 -12.46
CA SER A 50 4.53 -26.02 -13.07
C SER A 50 4.49 -24.71 -13.85
N LYS A 51 5.58 -24.39 -14.57
CA LYS A 51 5.74 -23.15 -15.32
C LYS A 51 6.21 -23.37 -16.74
N VAL A 52 5.85 -22.43 -17.62
CA VAL A 52 6.48 -22.30 -18.92
C VAL A 52 7.83 -21.63 -18.74
N GLU A 53 8.87 -22.19 -19.32
CA GLU A 53 10.24 -21.69 -19.26
C GLU A 53 10.80 -21.54 -20.66
N TYR A 54 11.66 -20.54 -20.87
CA TYR A 54 12.40 -20.34 -22.10
C TYR A 54 13.89 -20.22 -21.81
N TYR A 55 14.73 -20.64 -22.76
CA TYR A 55 16.17 -20.52 -22.68
C TYR A 55 16.62 -19.20 -23.31
N ASP A 56 17.30 -18.32 -22.55
CA ASP A 56 17.74 -17.01 -23.02
C ASP A 56 19.09 -17.03 -23.79
N GLY A 57 19.71 -18.22 -23.91
CA GLY A 57 21.03 -18.43 -24.47
C GLY A 57 22.11 -18.65 -23.42
N SER A 58 21.80 -18.43 -22.15
CA SER A 58 22.71 -18.67 -21.03
C SER A 58 22.05 -19.47 -19.90
N ALA A 59 20.76 -19.28 -19.68
CA ALA A 59 20.00 -19.94 -18.61
C ALA A 59 18.52 -20.10 -18.97
N TRP A 60 17.85 -21.01 -18.28
CA TRP A 60 16.40 -21.15 -18.34
C TRP A 60 15.71 -20.08 -17.49
N GLN A 61 14.80 -19.36 -18.11
CA GLN A 61 14.01 -18.28 -17.50
C GLN A 61 12.54 -18.67 -17.47
N GLU A 62 11.82 -18.30 -16.41
CA GLU A 62 10.37 -18.49 -16.32
C GLU A 62 9.63 -17.43 -17.14
N THR A 63 8.65 -17.84 -17.95
CA THR A 63 7.76 -16.89 -18.62
C THR A 63 6.69 -16.40 -17.67
N GLY A 64 6.50 -15.09 -17.60
CA GLY A 64 5.40 -14.46 -16.84
C GLY A 64 5.62 -14.26 -15.35
N GLY A 65 6.79 -14.53 -14.84
CA GLY A 65 7.17 -14.14 -13.50
C GLY A 65 7.89 -12.80 -13.50
N VAL A 66 7.25 -11.70 -13.18
CA VAL A 66 8.02 -10.63 -12.54
C VAL A 66 8.53 -11.23 -11.24
N ASP A 67 9.83 -11.43 -11.13
CA ASP A 67 10.48 -11.79 -9.86
C ASP A 67 10.13 -10.69 -8.84
N ALA A 68 9.01 -10.88 -8.17
CA ALA A 68 8.50 -9.96 -7.19
C ALA A 68 8.37 -10.69 -5.86
N PHE A 69 8.61 -9.99 -4.80
CA PHE A 69 8.38 -10.48 -3.44
C PHE A 69 7.28 -9.67 -2.77
N SER A 70 6.50 -10.30 -1.91
CA SER A 70 5.52 -9.61 -1.09
C SER A 70 6.21 -8.90 0.06
N ILE A 71 5.77 -7.69 0.35
CA ILE A 71 6.24 -6.90 1.49
C ILE A 71 5.10 -6.72 2.47
N GLU A 72 5.38 -6.97 3.73
CA GLU A 72 4.59 -6.51 4.87
C GLU A 72 5.12 -5.14 5.30
N TYR A 73 4.21 -4.20 5.53
CA TYR A 73 4.58 -2.85 5.92
C TYR A 73 3.67 -2.29 7.01
N LEU A 74 4.24 -1.35 7.74
CA LEU A 74 3.56 -0.45 8.65
C LEU A 74 4.03 0.98 8.34
N ILE A 75 3.10 1.84 7.96
CA ILE A 75 3.38 3.24 7.65
C ILE A 75 2.62 4.13 8.64
N ILE A 76 3.36 4.85 9.45
CA ILE A 76 2.82 5.81 10.43
C ILE A 76 3.28 7.21 10.04
N ALA A 77 2.35 8.14 9.92
CA ALA A 77 2.66 9.54 9.65
C ALA A 77 2.93 10.34 10.93
N GLY A 78 3.44 11.54 10.78
CA GLY A 78 3.68 12.46 11.92
C GLY A 78 2.38 12.86 12.60
N GLY A 79 2.33 12.88 13.92
CA GLY A 79 1.21 13.41 14.69
C GLY A 79 1.12 14.93 14.58
N GLY A 80 -0.06 15.51 14.74
CA GLY A 80 -0.26 16.95 14.83
C GLY A 80 0.17 17.54 16.18
N GLY A 81 0.57 18.79 16.17
CA GLY A 81 0.89 19.53 17.40
C GLY A 81 -0.35 20.00 18.15
N ALA A 82 -0.23 20.15 19.46
CA ALA A 82 -1.26 20.76 20.30
C ALA A 82 -1.40 22.26 20.03
N SER A 83 -2.50 22.86 20.46
CA SER A 83 -2.63 24.32 20.44
C SER A 83 -1.70 24.96 21.46
N SER A 84 -1.08 26.06 21.07
CA SER A 84 -0.26 26.93 21.98
C SER A 84 -0.94 28.29 22.19
N HIS A 85 -2.15 28.30 22.71
CA HIS A 85 -2.81 29.56 23.01
C HIS A 85 -2.69 29.86 24.51
N ASP A 86 -2.49 31.13 24.85
CA ASP A 86 -2.29 31.59 26.24
C ASP A 86 -3.55 31.50 27.11
N ASP A 87 -4.69 31.13 26.52
CA ASP A 87 -5.96 30.96 27.22
C ASP A 87 -6.14 29.51 27.68
N THR A 88 -6.93 29.31 28.69
CA THR A 88 -7.12 28.14 29.55
C THR A 88 -7.58 26.85 28.83
N SER A 89 -7.58 26.82 27.53
CA SER A 89 -8.19 25.74 26.72
C SER A 89 -7.27 25.27 25.61
N HIS A 90 -6.61 24.14 25.84
CA HIS A 90 -5.68 23.56 24.88
C HIS A 90 -6.28 22.33 24.23
N GLY A 91 -6.39 22.33 22.89
CA GLY A 91 -6.74 21.13 22.14
C GLY A 91 -5.51 20.27 21.84
N ALA A 92 -5.68 18.97 21.86
CA ALA A 92 -4.63 18.02 21.47
C ALA A 92 -4.53 17.88 19.95
N GLY A 93 -3.34 17.68 19.42
CA GLY A 93 -3.13 17.31 18.02
C GLY A 93 -3.59 15.88 17.74
N GLY A 94 -4.01 15.61 16.52
CA GLY A 94 -4.40 14.28 16.09
C GLY A 94 -3.20 13.35 15.89
N ALA A 95 -3.41 12.04 16.04
CA ALA A 95 -2.41 11.06 15.66
C ALA A 95 -2.15 11.12 14.15
N GLY A 96 -0.96 10.77 13.72
CA GLY A 96 -0.69 10.50 12.32
C GLY A 96 -1.50 9.31 11.83
N GLY A 97 -1.73 9.24 10.53
CA GLY A 97 -2.37 8.09 9.90
C GLY A 97 -1.56 6.81 10.11
N TYR A 98 -2.25 5.71 10.11
CA TYR A 98 -1.71 4.37 10.32
C TYR A 98 -2.19 3.45 9.20
N LEU A 99 -1.27 2.89 8.43
CA LEU A 99 -1.55 1.92 7.38
C LEU A 99 -0.73 0.65 7.62
N CYS A 100 -1.42 -0.50 7.63
CA CYS A 100 -0.83 -1.81 7.83
C CYS A 100 -1.40 -2.79 6.80
N ASN A 101 -0.55 -3.67 6.24
CA ASN A 101 -1.00 -4.74 5.35
C ASN A 101 -0.74 -6.15 5.89
N VAL A 102 -0.38 -6.28 7.16
CA VAL A 102 -0.18 -7.58 7.80
C VAL A 102 -1.53 -8.30 7.94
N SER A 103 -1.59 -9.54 7.48
CA SER A 103 -2.82 -10.34 7.54
C SER A 103 -3.28 -10.56 8.98
N GLY A 104 -4.54 -10.28 9.25
CA GLY A 104 -5.13 -10.42 10.60
C GLY A 104 -4.96 -9.17 11.48
N GLU A 105 -4.21 -8.15 11.04
CA GLU A 105 -4.14 -6.86 11.71
C GLU A 105 -5.09 -5.83 11.08
N ASN A 106 -5.45 -4.82 11.83
CA ASN A 106 -6.26 -3.73 11.32
C ASN A 106 -5.39 -2.54 10.94
N SER A 107 -5.76 -1.87 9.87
CA SER A 107 -5.29 -0.54 9.50
C SER A 107 -5.97 0.53 10.37
N GLY A 108 -5.59 1.80 10.19
CA GLY A 108 -6.13 2.90 10.97
C GLY A 108 -7.65 3.03 10.89
N GLY A 109 -8.27 3.55 11.93
CA GLY A 109 -9.73 3.64 12.02
C GLY A 109 -10.43 2.29 12.14
N ASN A 110 -9.72 1.27 12.56
CA ASN A 110 -10.20 -0.12 12.70
C ASN A 110 -10.70 -0.72 11.37
N THR A 111 -10.10 -0.32 10.27
CA THR A 111 -10.36 -0.92 8.96
C THR A 111 -9.47 -2.14 8.72
N SER A 112 -9.86 -3.01 7.81
CA SER A 112 -9.07 -4.19 7.44
C SER A 112 -7.66 -3.80 6.96
N ALA A 113 -6.72 -4.75 7.04
CA ALA A 113 -5.40 -4.62 6.47
C ALA A 113 -5.46 -4.17 5.00
N GLN A 114 -4.46 -3.39 4.59
CA GLN A 114 -4.30 -2.99 3.20
C GLN A 114 -3.95 -4.20 2.31
N PRO A 115 -4.16 -4.13 1.00
CA PRO A 115 -3.78 -5.20 0.08
C PRO A 115 -2.27 -5.53 0.16
N THR A 116 -1.94 -6.78 -0.12
CA THR A 116 -0.55 -7.22 -0.24
C THR A 116 0.18 -6.42 -1.31
N LEU A 117 1.37 -5.94 -0.98
CA LEU A 117 2.23 -5.21 -1.91
C LEU A 117 3.28 -6.15 -2.49
N PHE A 118 3.32 -6.25 -3.81
CA PHE A 118 4.35 -6.98 -4.54
C PHE A 118 5.34 -6.01 -5.16
N ILE A 119 6.61 -6.21 -4.88
CA ILE A 119 7.70 -5.36 -5.40
C ILE A 119 8.58 -6.21 -6.31
N PRO A 120 8.80 -5.79 -7.58
CA PRO A 120 9.76 -6.44 -8.44
C PRO A 120 11.18 -6.38 -7.85
N LYS A 121 11.96 -7.46 -7.99
CA LYS A 121 13.36 -7.44 -7.59
C LYS A 121 14.12 -6.31 -8.27
N SER A 122 15.15 -5.82 -7.62
CA SER A 122 16.00 -4.73 -8.12
C SER A 122 15.27 -3.39 -8.32
N THR A 123 14.12 -3.18 -7.65
CA THR A 123 13.42 -1.90 -7.66
C THR A 123 13.95 -1.00 -6.54
N ASN A 124 14.31 0.24 -6.87
CA ASN A 124 14.62 1.25 -5.86
C ASN A 124 13.33 1.74 -5.22
N LEU A 125 13.25 1.64 -3.90
CA LEU A 125 12.08 2.04 -3.12
C LEU A 125 12.34 3.36 -2.42
N GLN A 126 11.47 4.32 -2.65
CA GLN A 126 11.54 5.60 -1.95
C GLN A 126 10.76 5.52 -0.64
N VAL A 127 11.40 5.95 0.44
CA VAL A 127 10.81 6.06 1.78
C VAL A 127 10.92 7.50 2.23
N THR A 128 9.81 8.07 2.66
CA THR A 128 9.76 9.40 3.30
C THR A 128 9.11 9.25 4.66
N ILE A 129 9.75 9.76 5.69
CA ILE A 129 9.24 9.74 7.07
C ILE A 129 8.70 11.12 7.40
N GLY A 130 7.42 11.17 7.78
CA GLY A 130 6.76 12.41 8.19
C GLY A 130 7.19 12.87 9.59
N ALA A 131 7.45 14.15 9.72
CA ALA A 131 7.72 14.76 11.00
C ALA A 131 6.43 15.07 11.77
N GLY A 132 6.48 15.02 13.10
CA GLY A 132 5.43 15.57 13.96
C GLY A 132 5.30 17.08 13.80
N GLY A 133 4.08 17.59 13.94
CA GLY A 133 3.82 19.03 13.93
C GLY A 133 4.27 19.70 15.24
N GLY A 134 4.86 20.88 15.14
CA GLY A 134 5.04 21.79 16.26
C GLY A 134 3.70 22.37 16.73
N PRO A 135 3.69 23.26 17.75
CA PRO A 135 2.47 23.90 18.21
C PRO A 135 1.65 24.50 17.05
N ASN A 136 0.36 24.25 17.04
CA ASN A 136 -0.58 24.70 16.00
C ASN A 136 -0.23 24.24 14.57
N THR A 137 0.59 23.22 14.41
CA THR A 137 1.02 22.73 13.10
C THR A 137 0.62 21.26 12.93
N ALA A 138 0.10 20.90 11.75
CA ALA A 138 -0.19 19.51 11.42
C ALA A 138 1.10 18.70 11.27
N GLY A 139 1.02 17.41 11.53
CA GLY A 139 2.06 16.47 11.17
C GLY A 139 2.19 16.34 9.66
N THR A 140 3.31 15.82 9.19
CA THR A 140 3.53 15.58 7.77
C THR A 140 3.34 14.11 7.41
N LYS A 141 3.09 13.85 6.13
CA LYS A 141 2.87 12.50 5.58
C LYS A 141 4.12 11.63 5.71
N SER A 142 3.92 10.33 5.92
CA SER A 142 4.93 9.32 5.62
C SER A 142 4.53 8.59 4.34
N GLU A 143 5.51 8.21 3.54
CA GLU A 143 5.27 7.65 2.22
C GLU A 143 6.26 6.51 1.94
N PHE A 144 5.75 5.42 1.42
CA PHE A 144 6.52 4.30 0.92
C PHE A 144 6.10 4.04 -0.53
N THR A 145 6.98 4.39 -1.46
CA THR A 145 6.66 4.41 -2.91
C THR A 145 5.45 5.30 -3.22
N SER A 146 4.31 4.71 -3.57
CA SER A 146 3.04 5.40 -3.83
C SER A 146 2.03 5.29 -2.68
N ILE A 147 2.36 4.55 -1.62
CA ILE A 147 1.47 4.36 -0.47
C ILE A 147 1.76 5.46 0.55
N MET A 148 0.74 6.23 0.89
CA MET A 148 0.89 7.43 1.70
C MET A 148 -0.01 7.38 2.93
N SER A 149 0.58 7.59 4.09
CA SER A 149 -0.12 7.85 5.35
C SER A 149 -0.08 9.35 5.65
N ILE A 150 -1.21 9.92 6.00
CA ILE A 150 -1.39 11.37 6.17
C ILE A 150 -1.11 11.78 7.61
N GLY A 151 -0.47 12.94 7.78
CA GLY A 151 -0.18 13.50 9.10
C GLY A 151 -1.42 13.81 9.91
N GLY A 152 -1.27 13.81 11.23
CA GLY A 152 -2.31 14.20 12.17
C GLY A 152 -2.65 15.68 12.08
N GLY A 153 -3.93 16.02 12.24
CA GLY A 153 -4.41 17.38 12.21
C GLY A 153 -4.08 18.17 13.49
N THR A 154 -4.16 19.50 13.38
CA THR A 154 -4.06 20.40 14.53
C THR A 154 -5.41 20.64 15.16
N PRO A 155 -5.48 20.97 16.45
CA PRO A 155 -6.67 21.56 17.04
C PRO A 155 -6.89 22.98 16.48
N ARG A 156 -8.12 23.44 16.53
CA ARG A 156 -8.45 24.81 16.10
C ARG A 156 -8.12 25.83 17.20
N VAL A 157 -7.44 26.89 16.82
CA VAL A 157 -7.12 28.04 17.65
C VAL A 157 -8.26 29.08 17.59
N ALA A 158 -9.47 28.78 17.90
CA ALA A 158 -10.51 29.80 18.00
C ALA A 158 -11.64 29.33 18.89
N THR A 159 -12.02 30.14 19.81
CA THR A 159 -13.17 30.16 20.74
C THR A 159 -13.74 28.82 21.27
N TYR A 160 -13.39 27.69 20.67
CA TYR A 160 -13.86 26.35 21.03
C TYR A 160 -12.74 25.33 20.84
N ASN A 161 -12.45 24.57 21.87
CA ASN A 161 -11.35 23.60 21.94
C ASN A 161 -11.68 22.32 21.23
N SER A 162 -11.32 22.24 19.98
CA SER A 162 -11.45 20.98 19.19
C SER A 162 -10.08 20.30 19.08
N ALA A 163 -10.03 18.99 19.30
CA ALA A 163 -8.83 18.21 19.07
C ALA A 163 -8.63 17.93 17.57
N GLY A 164 -7.40 17.66 17.14
CA GLY A 164 -7.10 17.22 15.78
C GLY A 164 -7.56 15.79 15.53
N SER A 165 -7.85 15.44 14.29
CA SER A 165 -8.19 14.08 13.86
C SER A 165 -6.97 13.32 13.36
N ALA A 166 -6.92 12.02 13.58
CA ALA A 166 -5.88 11.14 13.03
C ALA A 166 -5.99 11.03 11.51
N GLY A 167 -4.86 11.03 10.83
CA GLY A 167 -4.82 10.87 9.38
C GLY A 167 -5.55 11.96 8.59
N SER A 168 -5.61 13.18 9.11
CA SER A 168 -6.25 14.32 8.44
C SER A 168 -5.37 15.56 8.54
N PRO A 169 -5.06 16.21 7.40
CA PRO A 169 -4.26 17.44 7.40
C PRO A 169 -4.97 18.65 8.00
N ASN A 170 -6.29 18.58 8.17
CA ASN A 170 -7.11 19.66 8.68
C ASN A 170 -7.95 19.19 9.86
N GLY A 171 -7.55 19.52 11.07
CA GLY A 171 -8.29 19.24 12.30
C GLY A 171 -9.63 19.99 12.43
N ARG A 172 -10.32 20.29 11.32
CA ARG A 172 -11.45 21.22 11.33
C ARG A 172 -12.67 20.74 10.56
N THR A 173 -13.80 20.69 11.25
CA THR A 173 -15.12 20.98 10.66
C THR A 173 -15.69 22.24 11.32
N SER A 174 -16.51 22.98 10.59
CA SER A 174 -17.21 24.19 11.06
C SER A 174 -18.36 23.83 12.03
N GLY A 175 -18.10 23.06 13.07
CA GLY A 175 -19.09 22.70 14.08
C GLY A 175 -18.92 23.51 15.35
N GLY A 176 -19.99 23.80 16.03
CA GLY A 176 -19.96 24.42 17.36
C GLY A 176 -19.25 23.52 18.39
N PRO A 177 -19.15 24.00 19.66
CA PRO A 177 -18.34 23.36 20.70
C PRO A 177 -18.72 21.91 21.06
N THR A 178 -19.80 21.40 20.52
CA THR A 178 -20.33 20.07 20.83
C THR A 178 -20.11 19.04 19.68
N SER A 179 -19.43 19.41 18.61
CA SER A 179 -19.26 18.51 17.46
C SER A 179 -17.89 17.81 17.49
N ALA A 180 -17.88 16.50 17.30
CA ALA A 180 -16.66 15.76 17.04
C ALA A 180 -16.11 16.16 15.67
N ILE A 181 -14.78 16.12 15.50
CA ILE A 181 -14.14 16.33 14.21
C ILE A 181 -14.12 14.98 13.48
N THR A 182 -14.81 14.93 12.35
CA THR A 182 -14.94 13.71 11.54
C THR A 182 -14.08 13.72 10.27
N ASN A 183 -13.20 14.70 10.11
CA ASN A 183 -12.33 14.85 8.93
C ASN A 183 -11.12 13.89 8.96
N ASN A 184 -11.29 12.71 9.46
CA ASN A 184 -10.29 11.66 9.33
C ASN A 184 -10.36 11.02 7.92
N ILE A 185 -9.22 10.58 7.43
CA ILE A 185 -9.18 9.78 6.21
C ILE A 185 -9.56 8.35 6.57
N ALA A 186 -10.57 7.83 5.87
CA ALA A 186 -11.02 6.45 6.05
C ALA A 186 -9.83 5.47 5.89
N GLY A 187 -9.70 4.55 6.81
CA GLY A 187 -8.61 3.57 6.80
C GLY A 187 -7.29 4.06 7.37
N GLN A 188 -7.17 5.31 7.82
CA GLN A 188 -5.94 5.85 8.38
C GLN A 188 -6.06 6.37 9.83
N GLY A 189 -7.25 6.55 10.32
CA GLY A 189 -7.47 7.04 11.69
C GLY A 189 -8.93 7.23 12.04
N SER A 190 -9.17 7.70 13.26
CA SER A 190 -10.49 7.90 13.83
C SER A 190 -10.76 9.37 14.13
N ALA A 191 -12.03 9.74 14.24
CA ALA A 191 -12.46 11.07 14.59
C ALA A 191 -11.99 11.48 16.02
N SER A 192 -11.82 12.76 16.25
CA SER A 192 -11.59 13.30 17.58
C SER A 192 -12.88 13.28 18.41
N GLY A 193 -12.74 13.28 19.74
CA GLY A 193 -13.83 13.47 20.67
C GLY A 193 -14.38 14.92 20.64
N ARG A 194 -15.51 15.12 21.30
CA ARG A 194 -16.13 16.43 21.44
C ARG A 194 -15.45 17.25 22.53
N GLY A 195 -15.28 18.54 22.28
CA GLY A 195 -14.95 19.49 23.33
C GLY A 195 -16.20 19.91 24.12
N PHE A 196 -16.01 20.31 25.38
CA PHE A 196 -17.08 20.86 26.22
C PHE A 196 -17.10 22.39 26.14
N THR A 197 -18.27 22.98 26.44
CA THR A 197 -18.48 24.43 26.38
C THR A 197 -17.73 25.21 27.45
N THR A 198 -17.25 24.54 28.50
CA THR A 198 -16.53 25.15 29.62
C THR A 198 -15.22 24.42 29.88
N ASN A 199 -14.12 24.94 29.42
CA ASN A 199 -12.75 24.55 29.74
C ASN A 199 -12.35 23.07 29.50
N GLY A 200 -13.14 22.31 28.75
CA GLY A 200 -12.81 20.93 28.40
C GLY A 200 -12.46 20.76 26.91
N ALA A 201 -11.27 20.31 26.62
CA ALA A 201 -10.92 19.89 25.26
C ALA A 201 -11.41 18.45 25.00
N GLY A 202 -11.90 18.18 23.79
CA GLY A 202 -12.18 16.80 23.37
C GLY A 202 -10.90 16.00 23.22
N GLY A 203 -10.99 14.68 23.38
CA GLY A 203 -9.86 13.78 23.14
C GLY A 203 -9.43 13.81 21.67
N ALA A 204 -8.15 13.74 21.39
CA ALA A 204 -7.64 13.62 20.03
C ALA A 204 -8.07 12.29 19.39
N GLY A 205 -8.32 12.30 18.08
CA GLY A 205 -8.54 11.07 17.32
C GLY A 205 -7.28 10.21 17.30
N GLY A 206 -7.42 8.93 17.62
CA GLY A 206 -6.33 7.95 17.59
C GLY A 206 -6.26 7.19 16.27
N ALA A 207 -5.16 6.53 16.02
CA ALA A 207 -5.01 5.68 14.84
C ALA A 207 -5.98 4.48 14.88
N GLY A 208 -6.22 3.90 16.06
CA GLY A 208 -7.07 2.72 16.25
C GLY A 208 -8.46 2.99 16.83
N ALA A 209 -8.67 4.14 17.50
CA ALA A 209 -9.92 4.46 18.16
C ALA A 209 -10.29 5.94 18.05
N ALA A 210 -11.58 6.25 18.13
CA ALA A 210 -12.06 7.61 18.23
C ALA A 210 -11.66 8.23 19.59
N GLY A 211 -11.45 9.57 19.60
CA GLY A 211 -11.26 10.32 20.83
C GLY A 211 -12.55 10.38 21.65
N SER A 212 -12.44 10.37 22.94
CA SER A 212 -13.55 10.52 23.91
C SER A 212 -13.83 12.00 24.21
#